data_9124ddb4c6141a1464ca9df5d23abf54
#
_entry.id   9124ddb4c6141a1464ca9df5d23abf54
#
_cell.length_a   1.000
_cell.length_b   1.000
_cell.length_c   1.000
_cell.angle_alpha   90.00
_cell.angle_beta   90.00
_cell.angle_gamma   90.00
#
_symmetry.space_group_name_H-M   'P 1'
#
loop_
_entity.id
_entity.type
_entity.pdbx_description
1 polymer ?
#
loop_
_entity_poly.entity_id
_entity_poly.type
_entity_poly.pdbx_seq_one_letter_code
_entity_poly.pdbx_strand_id
1 'polypeptide(L)'
;VALEALVTRKGVENARFAAGVFIYALALLLLPGCAALWPQTAQMRDAQPNIPPRIELSSVPFFPQTEYQCGPAALATVLADGGVKVLPEDLVSQVYIPERKGSLQVEMVAAARRHGLVSYVLMPKFEDVLREIAAGNPVIVLQNLGFQDGWHYAVAIGYDFEKGDLILRSGTDQRKILPFGVHEFVWMRSGYWAMVAVPPERIPATAEETRFLSSVAAMERSGNPRVARTAYATFLKRWPDNTNASIGLANAHYALKELKEAETVLREASKRDPGSVIVLNNLAHTIAEQGRPEEALPIIERAAAAGGPHAEAVQSTRKTILEKIAKKKN
;
A
#
# COMPACT_ATOMS: atom_id res chain seq x y z
N VAL A 1 27.24 -18.60 -74.95
CA VAL A 1 27.12 -17.20 -74.46
C VAL A 1 25.67 -16.89 -74.04
N ALA A 2 24.64 -17.31 -74.87
CA ALA A 2 23.22 -16.96 -74.54
C ALA A 2 22.62 -17.80 -73.37
N LEU A 3 23.11 -19.04 -73.17
CA LEU A 3 22.57 -19.92 -72.10
C LEU A 3 23.13 -19.58 -70.72
N GLU A 4 24.35 -19.08 -70.61
CA GLU A 4 24.92 -18.60 -69.29
C GLU A 4 24.26 -17.30 -68.78
N ALA A 5 23.88 -16.43 -69.73
CA ALA A 5 23.18 -15.21 -69.37
C ALA A 5 21.72 -15.42 -68.78
N LEU A 6 21.08 -16.56 -69.28
CA LEU A 6 19.73 -16.93 -68.78
C LEU A 6 19.77 -17.57 -67.37
N VAL A 7 20.82 -18.35 -67.08
CA VAL A 7 21.01 -19.03 -65.80
C VAL A 7 21.33 -18.00 -64.69
N THR A 8 22.16 -17.01 -65.00
CA THR A 8 22.47 -15.92 -64.01
C THR A 8 21.31 -15.02 -63.73
N ARG A 9 20.46 -14.73 -64.75
CA ARG A 9 19.27 -13.85 -64.55
C ARG A 9 18.20 -14.52 -63.67
N LYS A 10 17.91 -15.81 -63.85
CA LYS A 10 17.00 -16.56 -62.97
C LYS A 10 17.56 -16.71 -61.57
N GLY A 11 18.85 -16.87 -61.37
CA GLY A 11 19.49 -16.91 -60.07
C GLY A 11 19.34 -15.60 -59.29
N VAL A 12 19.49 -14.47 -59.96
CA VAL A 12 19.33 -13.14 -59.33
C VAL A 12 17.85 -12.80 -59.01
N GLU A 13 16.89 -13.21 -59.85
CA GLU A 13 15.46 -13.05 -59.58
C GLU A 13 14.99 -13.94 -58.42
N ASN A 14 15.44 -15.17 -58.34
CA ASN A 14 15.14 -16.05 -57.20
C ASN A 14 15.78 -15.57 -55.89
N ALA A 15 16.98 -15.01 -55.92
CA ALA A 15 17.64 -14.41 -54.76
C ALA A 15 16.92 -13.16 -54.27
N ARG A 16 16.43 -12.33 -55.20
CA ARG A 16 15.62 -11.13 -54.82
C ARG A 16 14.26 -11.50 -54.28
N PHE A 17 13.60 -12.54 -54.81
CA PHE A 17 12.35 -13.06 -54.28
C PHE A 17 12.53 -13.67 -52.88
N ALA A 18 13.58 -14.47 -52.67
CA ALA A 18 13.91 -15.04 -51.36
C ALA A 18 14.26 -13.95 -50.33
N ALA A 19 15.03 -12.92 -50.73
CA ALA A 19 15.34 -11.78 -49.86
C ALA A 19 14.09 -10.97 -49.50
N GLY A 20 13.16 -10.73 -50.44
CA GLY A 20 11.88 -10.08 -50.21
C GLY A 20 11.01 -10.87 -49.23
N VAL A 21 10.87 -12.17 -49.39
CA VAL A 21 10.12 -13.05 -48.49
C VAL A 21 10.74 -13.07 -47.08
N PHE A 22 12.08 -13.07 -46.99
CA PHE A 22 12.80 -13.04 -45.71
C PHE A 22 12.62 -11.71 -44.98
N ILE A 23 12.62 -10.59 -45.70
CA ILE A 23 12.34 -9.25 -45.13
C ILE A 23 10.89 -9.15 -44.66
N TYR A 24 9.92 -9.69 -45.43
CA TYR A 24 8.51 -9.71 -45.03
C TYR A 24 8.27 -10.65 -43.85
N ALA A 25 8.92 -11.80 -43.78
CA ALA A 25 8.83 -12.71 -42.64
C ALA A 25 9.48 -12.10 -41.39
N LEU A 26 10.59 -11.39 -41.51
CA LEU A 26 11.24 -10.66 -40.42
C LEU A 26 10.38 -9.47 -39.95
N ALA A 27 9.74 -8.76 -40.87
CA ALA A 27 8.79 -7.68 -40.51
C ALA A 27 7.53 -8.20 -39.81
N LEU A 28 7.02 -9.38 -40.19
CA LEU A 28 5.91 -10.05 -39.50
C LEU A 28 6.28 -10.59 -38.11
N LEU A 29 7.54 -10.96 -37.87
CA LEU A 29 8.06 -11.37 -36.58
C LEU A 29 8.26 -10.18 -35.62
N LEU A 30 8.34 -8.95 -36.14
CA LEU A 30 8.45 -7.72 -35.35
C LEU A 30 7.08 -7.12 -34.95
N LEU A 31 5.97 -7.59 -35.51
CA LEU A 31 4.62 -7.10 -35.24
C LEU A 31 4.03 -7.49 -33.87
N PRO A 32 4.43 -8.58 -33.18
CA PRO A 32 3.99 -8.82 -31.79
C PRO A 32 4.73 -7.99 -30.73
N GLY A 33 5.73 -7.21 -31.14
CA GLY A 33 6.66 -6.56 -30.18
C GLY A 33 6.10 -5.43 -29.34
N CYS A 34 5.03 -4.76 -29.76
CA CYS A 34 4.49 -3.62 -29.01
C CYS A 34 3.71 -4.03 -27.75
N ALA A 35 2.98 -5.15 -27.77
CA ALA A 35 2.26 -5.65 -26.60
C ALA A 35 3.21 -6.25 -25.53
N ALA A 36 4.42 -6.69 -25.93
CA ALA A 36 5.41 -7.25 -25.01
C ALA A 36 6.12 -6.18 -24.16
N LEU A 37 6.10 -4.91 -24.57
CA LEU A 37 6.76 -3.80 -23.86
C LEU A 37 5.90 -3.22 -22.73
N TRP A 38 4.56 -3.35 -22.81
CA TRP A 38 3.60 -2.80 -21.86
C TRP A 38 2.47 -3.81 -21.56
N PRO A 39 2.78 -4.94 -20.93
CA PRO A 39 1.85 -6.05 -20.79
C PRO A 39 0.61 -5.68 -19.97
N GLN A 40 0.75 -4.86 -18.93
CA GLN A 40 -0.38 -4.47 -18.09
C GLN A 40 -1.29 -3.46 -18.80
N THR A 41 -0.73 -2.52 -19.56
CA THR A 41 -1.51 -1.57 -20.38
C THR A 41 -2.34 -2.30 -21.43
N ALA A 42 -1.76 -3.29 -22.11
CA ALA A 42 -2.48 -4.11 -23.09
C ALA A 42 -3.60 -4.91 -22.41
N GLN A 43 -3.27 -5.66 -21.36
CA GLN A 43 -4.24 -6.46 -20.60
C GLN A 43 -5.40 -5.61 -20.05
N MET A 44 -5.10 -4.43 -19.53
CA MET A 44 -6.10 -3.53 -18.96
C MET A 44 -7.04 -2.98 -20.03
N ARG A 45 -6.53 -2.66 -21.24
CA ARG A 45 -7.35 -2.23 -22.37
C ARG A 45 -8.30 -3.33 -22.84
N ASP A 46 -7.84 -4.57 -22.84
CA ASP A 46 -8.65 -5.73 -23.23
C ASP A 46 -9.71 -6.06 -22.17
N ALA A 47 -9.36 -5.98 -20.89
CA ALA A 47 -10.23 -6.31 -19.77
C ALA A 47 -11.31 -5.24 -19.49
N GLN A 48 -11.07 -4.00 -19.90
CA GLN A 48 -11.95 -2.84 -19.64
C GLN A 48 -12.46 -2.80 -18.20
N PRO A 49 -11.61 -2.45 -17.22
CA PRO A 49 -11.99 -2.50 -15.82
C PRO A 49 -13.20 -1.61 -15.53
N ASN A 50 -14.03 -2.01 -14.59
CA ASN A 50 -15.20 -1.24 -14.17
C ASN A 50 -14.77 -0.02 -13.32
N ILE A 51 -14.32 1.01 -14.01
CA ILE A 51 -13.91 2.31 -13.45
C ILE A 51 -14.48 3.44 -14.33
N PRO A 52 -14.62 4.66 -13.82
CA PRO A 52 -14.99 5.82 -14.65
C PRO A 52 -14.06 5.95 -15.86
N PRO A 53 -14.56 6.33 -17.05
CA PRO A 53 -13.71 6.48 -18.23
C PRO A 53 -12.68 7.59 -18.09
N ARG A 54 -12.96 8.58 -17.25
CA ARG A 54 -12.07 9.70 -16.96
C ARG A 54 -12.29 10.23 -15.56
N ILE A 55 -11.20 10.57 -14.87
CA ILE A 55 -11.22 11.27 -13.59
C ILE A 55 -9.96 12.10 -13.43
N GLU A 56 -10.07 13.23 -12.74
CA GLU A 56 -8.93 14.07 -12.33
C GLU A 56 -9.20 14.67 -10.95
N LEU A 57 -8.34 14.38 -10.00
CA LEU A 57 -8.35 14.90 -8.64
C LEU A 57 -7.69 16.28 -8.63
N SER A 58 -8.37 17.28 -9.21
CA SER A 58 -7.81 18.62 -9.42
C SER A 58 -7.51 19.39 -8.14
N SER A 59 -8.20 19.03 -7.02
CA SER A 59 -7.99 19.62 -5.70
C SER A 59 -6.72 19.15 -5.01
N VAL A 60 -6.08 18.05 -5.47
CA VAL A 60 -4.82 17.57 -4.93
C VAL A 60 -3.76 18.65 -5.03
N PRO A 61 -3.12 19.05 -3.92
CA PRO A 61 -2.09 20.08 -3.90
C PRO A 61 -0.95 19.79 -4.86
N PHE A 62 -0.23 20.83 -5.22
CA PHE A 62 1.01 20.72 -6.00
C PHE A 62 2.14 21.45 -5.30
N PHE A 63 3.22 20.73 -5.04
CA PHE A 63 4.48 21.28 -4.58
C PHE A 63 5.53 21.08 -5.68
N PRO A 64 5.98 22.17 -6.35
CA PRO A 64 7.04 22.07 -7.35
C PRO A 64 8.32 21.57 -6.69
N GLN A 65 9.03 20.72 -7.39
CA GLN A 65 10.21 20.05 -6.84
C GLN A 65 11.46 20.87 -7.15
N THR A 66 12.32 21.03 -6.15
CA THR A 66 13.70 21.37 -6.36
C THR A 66 14.51 20.11 -6.70
N GLU A 67 15.74 20.28 -7.14
CA GLU A 67 16.63 19.18 -7.53
C GLU A 67 16.75 18.12 -6.40
N TYR A 68 16.61 16.83 -6.74
CA TYR A 68 16.67 15.66 -5.83
C TYR A 68 15.59 15.55 -4.74
N GLN A 69 14.62 16.46 -4.66
CA GLN A 69 13.59 16.46 -3.61
C GLN A 69 12.22 15.91 -4.06
N CYS A 70 12.19 15.03 -5.06
CA CYS A 70 10.96 14.42 -5.54
C CYS A 70 10.21 13.62 -4.46
N GLY A 71 10.92 12.94 -3.56
CA GLY A 71 10.32 12.21 -2.45
C GLY A 71 9.57 13.12 -1.47
N PRO A 72 10.23 14.11 -0.84
CA PRO A 72 9.56 15.07 0.04
C PRO A 72 8.35 15.75 -0.59
N ALA A 73 8.46 16.21 -1.86
CA ALA A 73 7.37 16.90 -2.54
C ALA A 73 6.19 15.98 -2.86
N ALA A 74 6.43 14.77 -3.35
CA ALA A 74 5.39 13.79 -3.60
C ALA A 74 4.66 13.37 -2.31
N LEU A 75 5.43 13.20 -1.22
CA LEU A 75 4.85 12.86 0.07
C LEU A 75 4.03 14.02 0.65
N ALA A 76 4.55 15.26 0.61
CA ALA A 76 3.81 16.44 1.05
C ALA A 76 2.48 16.60 0.29
N THR A 77 2.49 16.35 -1.03
CA THR A 77 1.28 16.38 -1.87
C THR A 77 0.19 15.46 -1.32
N VAL A 78 0.53 14.21 -1.04
CA VAL A 78 -0.44 13.20 -0.56
C VAL A 78 -0.83 13.44 0.91
N LEU A 79 0.11 13.85 1.76
CA LEU A 79 -0.18 14.20 3.14
C LEU A 79 -1.11 15.40 3.24
N ALA A 80 -0.88 16.44 2.44
CA ALA A 80 -1.73 17.62 2.42
C ALA A 80 -3.14 17.34 1.87
N ASP A 81 -3.27 16.46 0.87
CA ASP A 81 -4.57 15.95 0.40
C ASP A 81 -5.30 15.19 1.52
N GLY A 82 -4.58 14.43 2.33
CA GLY A 82 -5.09 13.75 3.53
C GLY A 82 -5.38 14.67 4.72
N GLY A 83 -5.27 16.01 4.57
CA GLY A 83 -5.58 17.00 5.59
C GLY A 83 -4.43 17.34 6.55
N VAL A 84 -3.23 16.84 6.29
CA VAL A 84 -2.03 17.13 7.10
C VAL A 84 -1.41 18.45 6.64
N LYS A 85 -1.21 19.39 7.56
CA LYS A 85 -0.51 20.65 7.28
C LYS A 85 1.00 20.41 7.31
N VAL A 86 1.62 20.26 6.14
CA VAL A 86 3.04 19.95 5.98
C VAL A 86 3.55 20.52 4.65
N LEU A 87 4.79 20.96 4.65
CA LEU A 87 5.51 21.39 3.45
C LEU A 87 6.62 20.38 3.10
N PRO A 88 7.10 20.34 1.85
CA PRO A 88 8.20 19.45 1.46
C PRO A 88 9.44 19.59 2.36
N GLU A 89 9.76 20.81 2.77
CA GLU A 89 10.93 21.14 3.60
C GLU A 89 10.87 20.45 4.97
N ASP A 90 9.68 20.28 5.54
CA ASP A 90 9.46 19.59 6.82
C ASP A 90 9.75 18.09 6.72
N LEU A 91 9.73 17.54 5.51
CA LEU A 91 9.90 16.13 5.23
C LEU A 91 11.32 15.76 4.79
N VAL A 92 12.15 16.73 4.39
CA VAL A 92 13.50 16.47 3.89
C VAL A 92 14.31 15.62 4.89
N SER A 93 14.36 16.02 6.16
CA SER A 93 15.09 15.28 7.19
C SER A 93 14.52 13.90 7.51
N GLN A 94 13.29 13.62 7.07
CA GLN A 94 12.59 12.37 7.35
C GLN A 94 12.72 11.32 6.23
N VAL A 95 12.85 11.76 4.98
CA VAL A 95 12.80 10.85 3.83
C VAL A 95 13.94 11.03 2.83
N TYR A 96 14.65 12.16 2.84
CA TYR A 96 15.73 12.39 1.90
C TYR A 96 17.08 11.90 2.47
N ILE A 97 17.80 11.16 1.65
CA ILE A 97 19.13 10.61 1.98
C ILE A 97 20.16 11.30 1.07
N PRO A 98 20.98 12.21 1.61
CA PRO A 98 21.92 13.01 0.81
C PRO A 98 22.89 12.17 -0.02
N GLU A 99 23.44 11.09 0.55
CA GLU A 99 24.41 10.22 -0.09
C GLU A 99 23.84 9.47 -1.30
N ARG A 100 22.50 9.32 -1.33
CA ARG A 100 21.74 8.67 -2.43
C ARG A 100 21.09 9.67 -3.37
N LYS A 101 21.14 10.95 -3.04
CA LYS A 101 20.43 12.03 -3.76
C LYS A 101 18.95 11.66 -4.03
N GLY A 102 18.27 11.10 -3.01
CA GLY A 102 16.91 10.62 -3.17
C GLY A 102 16.31 10.04 -1.90
N SER A 103 15.11 9.51 -2.00
CA SER A 103 14.33 8.93 -0.90
C SER A 103 14.13 7.43 -1.11
N LEU A 104 14.15 6.66 -0.02
CA LEU A 104 13.78 5.24 -0.07
C LEU A 104 12.27 5.06 0.12
N GLN A 105 11.70 4.05 -0.53
CA GLN A 105 10.29 3.70 -0.41
C GLN A 105 9.89 3.43 1.05
N VAL A 106 10.74 2.75 1.82
CA VAL A 106 10.50 2.45 3.24
C VAL A 106 10.38 3.71 4.09
N GLU A 107 11.18 4.74 3.80
CA GLU A 107 11.11 6.03 4.50
C GLU A 107 9.84 6.80 4.14
N MET A 108 9.42 6.76 2.87
CA MET A 108 8.15 7.36 2.41
C MET A 108 6.96 6.75 3.16
N VAL A 109 6.93 5.41 3.23
CA VAL A 109 5.89 4.64 3.95
C VAL A 109 5.91 4.96 5.45
N ALA A 110 7.08 5.02 6.08
CA ALA A 110 7.22 5.32 7.50
C ALA A 110 6.84 6.76 7.84
N ALA A 111 7.23 7.72 7.01
CA ALA A 111 6.90 9.12 7.21
C ALA A 111 5.40 9.39 7.12
N ALA A 112 4.68 8.79 6.16
CA ALA A 112 3.23 8.91 6.10
C ALA A 112 2.57 8.48 7.42
N ARG A 113 3.06 7.40 8.06
CA ARG A 113 2.56 6.92 9.35
C ARG A 113 2.87 7.88 10.50
N ARG A 114 4.08 8.46 10.54
CA ARG A 114 4.45 9.48 11.55
C ARG A 114 3.52 10.68 11.50
N HIS A 115 3.02 11.00 10.31
CA HIS A 115 2.05 12.08 10.09
C HIS A 115 0.58 11.65 10.25
N GLY A 116 0.32 10.43 10.74
CA GLY A 116 -1.01 9.95 11.12
C GLY A 116 -1.86 9.39 9.97
N LEU A 117 -1.31 9.22 8.76
CA LEU A 117 -2.00 8.56 7.65
C LEU A 117 -1.62 7.08 7.58
N VAL A 118 -2.58 6.25 7.23
CA VAL A 118 -2.34 4.83 6.97
C VAL A 118 -1.72 4.69 5.58
N SER A 119 -0.44 4.29 5.53
CA SER A 119 0.25 4.02 4.26
C SER A 119 -0.02 2.60 3.79
N TYR A 120 -0.47 2.46 2.55
CA TYR A 120 -0.72 1.16 1.92
C TYR A 120 0.02 1.08 0.59
N VAL A 121 0.95 0.11 0.50
CA VAL A 121 1.68 -0.20 -0.74
C VAL A 121 0.78 -1.07 -1.60
N LEU A 122 0.49 -0.63 -2.82
CA LEU A 122 -0.41 -1.31 -3.75
C LEU A 122 0.20 -2.64 -4.24
N MET A 123 -0.63 -3.51 -4.76
CA MET A 123 -0.18 -4.61 -5.59
C MET A 123 0.48 -4.05 -6.86
N PRO A 124 1.44 -4.76 -7.47
CA PRO A 124 2.13 -4.31 -8.68
C PRO A 124 1.22 -4.42 -9.92
N LYS A 125 0.05 -3.78 -9.85
CA LYS A 125 -1.00 -3.80 -10.89
C LYS A 125 -1.35 -2.38 -11.30
N PHE A 126 -1.30 -2.09 -12.59
CA PHE A 126 -1.65 -0.76 -13.10
C PHE A 126 -3.13 -0.42 -12.85
N GLU A 127 -3.99 -1.41 -12.97
CA GLU A 127 -5.42 -1.26 -12.67
C GLU A 127 -5.65 -0.77 -11.23
N ASP A 128 -4.84 -1.22 -10.26
CA ASP A 128 -4.98 -0.80 -8.86
C ASP A 128 -4.66 0.70 -8.70
N VAL A 129 -3.70 1.23 -9.46
CA VAL A 129 -3.42 2.67 -9.49
C VAL A 129 -4.65 3.45 -9.98
N LEU A 130 -5.28 3.00 -11.07
CA LEU A 130 -6.48 3.66 -11.60
C LEU A 130 -7.69 3.53 -10.67
N ARG A 131 -7.85 2.38 -9.99
CA ARG A 131 -8.93 2.16 -9.00
C ARG A 131 -8.78 3.06 -7.78
N GLU A 132 -7.57 3.28 -7.29
CA GLU A 132 -7.33 4.21 -6.19
C GLU A 132 -7.64 5.65 -6.59
N ILE A 133 -7.20 6.09 -7.77
CA ILE A 133 -7.53 7.41 -8.30
C ILE A 133 -9.06 7.56 -8.46
N ALA A 134 -9.74 6.53 -8.99
CA ALA A 134 -11.19 6.52 -9.13
C ALA A 134 -11.92 6.63 -7.78
N ALA A 135 -11.31 6.12 -6.71
CA ALA A 135 -11.83 6.24 -5.35
C ALA A 135 -11.45 7.55 -4.64
N GLY A 136 -10.78 8.47 -5.34
CA GLY A 136 -10.38 9.76 -4.81
C GLY A 136 -9.05 9.76 -4.03
N ASN A 137 -8.23 8.72 -4.19
CA ASN A 137 -6.94 8.60 -3.54
C ASN A 137 -5.80 8.93 -4.52
N PRO A 138 -5.03 10.00 -4.34
CA PRO A 138 -3.82 10.25 -5.13
C PRO A 138 -2.76 9.18 -4.82
N VAL A 139 -2.05 8.71 -5.84
CA VAL A 139 -1.12 7.58 -5.75
C VAL A 139 0.31 8.05 -5.97
N ILE A 140 1.20 7.86 -5.00
CA ILE A 140 2.63 8.04 -5.21
C ILE A 140 3.15 6.85 -6.01
N VAL A 141 3.82 7.13 -7.13
CA VAL A 141 4.49 6.13 -7.98
C VAL A 141 5.98 6.40 -8.04
N LEU A 142 6.80 5.35 -8.07
CA LEU A 142 8.25 5.46 -8.29
C LEU A 142 8.57 5.08 -9.73
N GLN A 143 9.20 5.97 -10.47
CA GLN A 143 9.59 5.82 -11.87
C GLN A 143 11.10 5.79 -12.00
N ASN A 144 11.61 5.09 -13.00
CA ASN A 144 13.01 5.21 -13.44
C ASN A 144 13.03 5.83 -14.84
N LEU A 145 13.40 7.10 -14.88
CA LEU A 145 13.39 7.91 -16.10
C LEU A 145 14.64 7.72 -16.98
N GLY A 146 15.60 6.88 -16.55
CA GLY A 146 16.81 6.58 -17.26
C GLY A 146 18.07 7.19 -16.65
N PHE A 147 19.18 7.19 -17.44
CA PHE A 147 20.51 7.54 -16.93
C PHE A 147 20.67 9.00 -16.45
N GLN A 148 19.95 9.93 -17.06
CA GLN A 148 20.09 11.38 -16.74
C GLN A 148 19.17 11.78 -15.58
N ASP A 149 17.92 11.30 -15.58
CA ASP A 149 16.89 11.73 -14.63
C ASP A 149 16.71 10.74 -13.46
N GLY A 150 17.27 9.54 -13.57
CA GLY A 150 17.33 8.57 -12.48
C GLY A 150 15.97 8.15 -11.91
N TRP A 151 15.96 7.90 -10.62
CA TRP A 151 14.75 7.55 -9.86
C TRP A 151 13.94 8.79 -9.52
N HIS A 152 12.64 8.73 -9.78
CA HIS A 152 11.76 9.86 -9.62
C HIS A 152 10.41 9.46 -9.01
N TYR A 153 9.99 10.17 -7.96
CA TYR A 153 8.65 10.06 -7.42
C TYR A 153 7.72 11.07 -8.08
N ALA A 154 6.55 10.59 -8.51
CA ALA A 154 5.45 11.41 -8.99
C ALA A 154 4.16 11.03 -8.27
N VAL A 155 3.14 11.90 -8.34
CA VAL A 155 1.82 11.62 -7.78
C VAL A 155 0.81 11.51 -8.91
N ALA A 156 0.24 10.33 -9.11
CA ALA A 156 -0.84 10.10 -10.06
C ALA A 156 -2.15 10.61 -9.46
N ILE A 157 -2.79 11.53 -10.18
CA ILE A 157 -3.98 12.28 -9.73
C ILE A 157 -5.17 12.12 -10.65
N GLY A 158 -4.99 11.48 -11.81
CA GLY A 158 -6.07 11.35 -12.78
C GLY A 158 -5.68 10.47 -13.95
N TYR A 159 -6.66 10.13 -14.74
CA TYR A 159 -6.50 9.42 -16.01
C TYR A 159 -7.62 9.74 -16.99
N ASP A 160 -7.35 9.52 -18.27
CA ASP A 160 -8.32 9.44 -19.36
C ASP A 160 -8.14 8.06 -19.99
N PHE A 161 -9.05 7.12 -19.68
CA PHE A 161 -8.90 5.72 -20.06
C PHE A 161 -9.06 5.52 -21.59
N GLU A 162 -9.95 6.30 -22.23
CA GLU A 162 -10.18 6.21 -23.66
C GLU A 162 -8.95 6.65 -24.46
N LYS A 163 -8.29 7.73 -24.02
CA LYS A 163 -7.03 8.19 -24.62
C LYS A 163 -5.84 7.32 -24.20
N GLY A 164 -5.92 6.66 -23.06
CA GLY A 164 -4.82 5.92 -22.46
C GLY A 164 -3.77 6.85 -21.83
N ASP A 165 -4.23 7.90 -21.16
CA ASP A 165 -3.39 8.93 -20.55
C ASP A 165 -3.51 8.89 -19.02
N LEU A 166 -2.36 8.97 -18.33
CA LEU A 166 -2.24 9.20 -16.89
C LEU A 166 -1.89 10.66 -16.63
N ILE A 167 -2.48 11.25 -15.60
CA ILE A 167 -2.26 12.63 -15.20
C ILE A 167 -1.49 12.64 -13.88
N LEU A 168 -0.34 13.33 -13.86
CA LEU A 168 0.61 13.34 -12.75
C LEU A 168 0.88 14.76 -12.23
N ARG A 169 1.17 14.89 -10.93
CA ARG A 169 1.99 15.94 -10.34
C ARG A 169 3.44 15.46 -10.40
N SER A 170 4.33 16.10 -11.15
CA SER A 170 5.66 15.58 -11.40
C SER A 170 6.68 16.66 -11.72
N GLY A 171 7.76 16.75 -10.98
CA GLY A 171 8.78 17.76 -11.18
C GLY A 171 8.25 19.18 -10.99
N THR A 172 8.41 20.01 -12.00
CA THR A 172 7.85 21.36 -12.06
C THR A 172 6.48 21.41 -12.75
N ASP A 173 6.00 20.25 -13.25
CA ASP A 173 4.73 20.16 -13.98
C ASP A 173 3.57 19.87 -13.03
N GLN A 174 2.74 20.86 -12.80
CA GLN A 174 1.52 20.70 -12.01
C GLN A 174 0.54 19.70 -12.64
N ARG A 175 0.59 19.56 -13.97
CA ARG A 175 -0.30 18.65 -14.72
C ARG A 175 0.46 18.04 -15.90
N LYS A 176 1.20 16.97 -15.59
CA LYS A 176 1.91 16.20 -16.61
C LYS A 176 1.03 15.09 -17.15
N ILE A 177 0.84 15.05 -18.46
CA ILE A 177 0.14 13.94 -19.12
C ILE A 177 1.18 12.96 -19.62
N LEU A 178 0.98 11.68 -19.30
CA LEU A 178 1.89 10.60 -19.69
C LEU A 178 1.05 9.43 -20.26
N PRO A 179 1.28 9.00 -21.51
CA PRO A 179 0.59 7.84 -22.05
C PRO A 179 0.81 6.59 -21.19
N PHE A 180 -0.22 5.74 -21.03
CA PHE A 180 -0.17 4.55 -20.18
C PHE A 180 1.04 3.66 -20.44
N GLY A 181 1.34 3.35 -21.71
CA GLY A 181 2.49 2.54 -22.05
C GLY A 181 3.83 3.17 -21.68
N VAL A 182 3.96 4.49 -21.81
CA VAL A 182 5.18 5.22 -21.39
C VAL A 182 5.30 5.19 -19.87
N HIS A 183 4.18 5.41 -19.15
CA HIS A 183 4.18 5.28 -17.69
C HIS A 183 4.58 3.87 -17.26
N GLU A 184 3.97 2.84 -17.81
CA GLU A 184 4.28 1.44 -17.47
C GLU A 184 5.76 1.12 -17.71
N PHE A 185 6.33 1.60 -18.82
CA PHE A 185 7.74 1.37 -19.16
C PHE A 185 8.71 1.95 -18.12
N VAL A 186 8.47 3.15 -17.60
CA VAL A 186 9.32 3.76 -16.57
C VAL A 186 9.00 3.24 -15.17
N TRP A 187 7.77 2.81 -14.92
CA TRP A 187 7.30 2.31 -13.64
C TRP A 187 7.69 0.84 -13.38
N MET A 188 7.67 -0.01 -14.41
CA MET A 188 8.07 -1.43 -14.30
C MET A 188 9.48 -1.60 -13.73
N ARG A 189 10.40 -0.67 -13.99
CA ARG A 189 11.78 -0.68 -13.50
C ARG A 189 11.88 -0.53 -11.98
N SER A 190 10.86 0.01 -11.33
CA SER A 190 10.75 0.08 -9.87
C SER A 190 10.08 -1.16 -9.24
N GLY A 191 9.83 -2.22 -10.03
CA GLY A 191 8.99 -3.35 -9.63
C GLY A 191 7.52 -2.95 -9.46
N TYR A 192 7.07 -1.94 -10.22
CA TYR A 192 5.71 -1.42 -10.16
C TYR A 192 5.35 -0.86 -8.77
N TRP A 193 6.30 -0.23 -8.10
CA TRP A 193 6.06 0.30 -6.77
C TRP A 193 5.13 1.52 -6.80
N ALA A 194 4.07 1.43 -6.01
CA ALA A 194 3.13 2.51 -5.77
C ALA A 194 2.57 2.44 -4.34
N MET A 195 2.17 3.60 -3.79
CA MET A 195 1.50 3.66 -2.50
C MET A 195 0.44 4.74 -2.46
N VAL A 196 -0.56 4.52 -1.63
CA VAL A 196 -1.47 5.55 -1.12
C VAL A 196 -1.20 5.81 0.36
N ALA A 197 -1.52 7.02 0.81
CA ALA A 197 -1.59 7.33 2.24
C ALA A 197 -2.96 7.96 2.51
N VAL A 198 -3.76 7.28 3.31
CA VAL A 198 -5.15 7.66 3.56
C VAL A 198 -5.40 7.98 5.02
N PRO A 199 -6.35 8.87 5.35
CA PRO A 199 -6.81 9.07 6.72
C PRO A 199 -7.22 7.73 7.37
N PRO A 200 -7.06 7.58 8.71
CA PRO A 200 -7.36 6.32 9.39
C PRO A 200 -8.85 5.92 9.32
N GLU A 201 -9.73 6.84 8.94
CA GLU A 201 -11.16 6.62 8.69
C GLU A 201 -11.46 6.00 7.33
N ARG A 202 -10.46 5.88 6.45
CA ARG A 202 -10.61 5.40 5.07
C ARG A 202 -9.91 4.08 4.83
N ILE A 203 -10.53 3.22 4.05
CA ILE A 203 -9.92 1.98 3.53
C ILE A 203 -9.58 2.22 2.05
N PRO A 204 -8.34 1.95 1.61
CA PRO A 204 -7.99 2.00 0.19
C PRO A 204 -8.92 1.11 -0.65
N ALA A 205 -9.26 1.55 -1.85
CA ALA A 205 -10.19 0.82 -2.73
C ALA A 205 -9.68 -0.59 -3.07
N THR A 206 -8.35 -0.72 -3.22
CA THR A 206 -7.65 -1.96 -3.57
C THR A 206 -7.15 -2.74 -2.35
N ALA A 207 -7.59 -2.36 -1.13
CA ALA A 207 -7.13 -3.00 0.09
C ALA A 207 -7.54 -4.48 0.16
N GLU A 208 -6.54 -5.34 0.35
CA GLU A 208 -6.68 -6.75 0.70
C GLU A 208 -6.53 -6.91 2.22
N GLU A 209 -7.35 -7.79 2.82
CA GLU A 209 -7.46 -7.93 4.27
C GLU A 209 -6.11 -8.04 4.99
N THR A 210 -5.31 -9.04 4.65
CA THR A 210 -4.03 -9.32 5.34
C THR A 210 -3.02 -8.18 5.14
N ARG A 211 -2.94 -7.62 3.94
CA ARG A 211 -2.00 -6.54 3.63
C ARG A 211 -2.40 -5.24 4.31
N PHE A 212 -3.69 -4.92 4.30
CA PHE A 212 -4.18 -3.72 4.95
C PHE A 212 -4.11 -3.83 6.47
N LEU A 213 -4.36 -5.01 7.05
CA LEU A 213 -4.13 -5.26 8.47
C LEU A 213 -2.67 -4.97 8.86
N SER A 214 -1.71 -5.39 8.05
CA SER A 214 -0.29 -5.09 8.29
C SER A 214 0.01 -3.58 8.27
N SER A 215 -0.66 -2.82 7.41
CA SER A 215 -0.56 -1.37 7.35
C SER A 215 -1.17 -0.71 8.60
N VAL A 216 -2.34 -1.17 9.03
CA VAL A 216 -3.00 -0.69 10.25
C VAL A 216 -2.20 -1.04 11.50
N ALA A 217 -1.69 -2.28 11.63
CA ALA A 217 -0.84 -2.69 12.74
C ALA A 217 0.47 -1.88 12.83
N ALA A 218 0.95 -1.37 11.71
CA ALA A 218 2.11 -0.49 11.72
C ALA A 218 1.83 0.88 12.35
N MET A 219 0.56 1.30 12.47
CA MET A 219 0.17 2.54 13.16
C MET A 219 0.39 2.46 14.68
N GLU A 220 0.29 1.28 15.29
CA GLU A 220 0.62 1.09 16.72
C GLU A 220 2.08 1.49 17.00
N ARG A 221 2.99 1.10 16.11
CA ARG A 221 4.42 1.40 16.24
C ARG A 221 4.77 2.88 16.01
N SER A 222 3.85 3.66 15.43
CA SER A 222 4.03 5.11 15.27
C SER A 222 3.84 5.90 16.58
N GLY A 223 3.39 5.23 17.65
CA GLY A 223 3.21 5.83 18.97
C GLY A 223 1.94 6.68 19.12
N ASN A 224 1.00 6.62 18.18
CA ASN A 224 -0.26 7.35 18.27
C ASN A 224 -1.46 6.39 18.43
N PRO A 225 -1.85 6.04 19.67
CA PRO A 225 -2.92 5.07 19.91
C PRO A 225 -4.30 5.56 19.45
N ARG A 226 -4.54 6.88 19.35
CA ARG A 226 -5.81 7.41 18.82
C ARG A 226 -5.96 7.10 17.35
N VAL A 227 -4.90 7.31 16.58
CA VAL A 227 -4.88 6.98 15.13
C VAL A 227 -5.00 5.47 14.92
N ALA A 228 -4.26 4.67 15.70
CA ALA A 228 -4.34 3.21 15.63
C ALA A 228 -5.76 2.71 15.93
N ARG A 229 -6.40 3.23 17.00
CA ARG A 229 -7.79 2.91 17.34
C ARG A 229 -8.73 3.18 16.18
N THR A 230 -8.66 4.38 15.58
CA THR A 230 -9.51 4.75 14.45
C THR A 230 -9.27 3.82 13.25
N ALA A 231 -8.01 3.54 12.92
CA ALA A 231 -7.65 2.67 11.79
C ALA A 231 -8.16 1.23 11.98
N TYR A 232 -8.01 0.66 13.19
CA TYR A 232 -8.56 -0.67 13.49
C TYR A 232 -10.08 -0.71 13.49
N ALA A 233 -10.74 0.31 14.05
CA ALA A 233 -12.19 0.41 14.00
C ALA A 233 -12.69 0.52 12.56
N THR A 234 -11.99 1.25 11.71
CA THR A 234 -12.29 1.36 10.28
C THR A 234 -12.06 0.04 9.56
N PHE A 235 -10.95 -0.66 9.85
CA PHE A 235 -10.68 -1.99 9.31
C PHE A 235 -11.83 -2.98 9.62
N LEU A 236 -12.28 -3.02 10.87
CA LEU A 236 -13.33 -3.93 11.33
C LEU A 236 -14.72 -3.66 10.74
N LYS A 237 -14.97 -2.46 10.15
CA LYS A 237 -16.20 -2.22 9.38
C LYS A 237 -16.27 -3.08 8.12
N ARG A 238 -15.12 -3.38 7.50
CA ARG A 238 -15.05 -4.20 6.28
C ARG A 238 -14.77 -5.67 6.57
N TRP A 239 -14.00 -5.96 7.62
CA TRP A 239 -13.61 -7.31 8.04
C TRP A 239 -13.90 -7.53 9.53
N PRO A 240 -15.21 -7.65 9.91
CA PRO A 240 -15.63 -7.65 11.30
C PRO A 240 -15.15 -8.86 12.11
N ASP A 241 -14.86 -9.97 11.43
CA ASP A 241 -14.48 -11.24 12.08
C ASP A 241 -12.98 -11.39 12.31
N ASN A 242 -12.17 -10.39 11.92
CA ASN A 242 -10.73 -10.45 12.08
C ASN A 242 -10.31 -10.31 13.55
N THR A 243 -9.92 -11.43 14.17
CA THR A 243 -9.51 -11.50 15.58
C THR A 243 -8.27 -10.63 15.85
N ASN A 244 -7.29 -10.60 14.94
CA ASN A 244 -6.07 -9.80 15.13
C ASN A 244 -6.37 -8.29 15.12
N ALA A 245 -7.27 -7.84 14.26
CA ALA A 245 -7.72 -6.45 14.26
C ALA A 245 -8.50 -6.11 15.54
N SER A 246 -9.31 -7.03 16.06
CA SER A 246 -10.01 -6.85 17.34
C SER A 246 -9.03 -6.74 18.50
N ILE A 247 -7.97 -7.55 18.52
CA ILE A 247 -6.90 -7.44 19.52
C ILE A 247 -6.20 -6.07 19.41
N GLY A 248 -5.85 -5.63 18.20
CA GLY A 248 -5.22 -4.33 17.98
C GLY A 248 -6.12 -3.16 18.41
N LEU A 249 -7.42 -3.23 18.12
CA LEU A 249 -8.38 -2.23 18.58
C LEU A 249 -8.45 -2.17 20.10
N ALA A 250 -8.51 -3.33 20.75
CA ALA A 250 -8.56 -3.40 22.22
C ALA A 250 -7.24 -2.88 22.84
N ASN A 251 -6.10 -3.19 22.28
CA ASN A 251 -4.80 -2.65 22.71
C ASN A 251 -4.76 -1.12 22.59
N ALA A 252 -5.28 -0.58 21.49
CA ALA A 252 -5.36 0.88 21.29
C ALA A 252 -6.27 1.54 22.33
N HIS A 253 -7.45 0.97 22.62
CA HIS A 253 -8.33 1.43 23.71
C HIS A 253 -7.63 1.32 25.08
N TYR A 254 -6.94 0.21 25.34
CA TYR A 254 -6.20 0.03 26.59
C TYR A 254 -5.11 1.09 26.78
N ALA A 255 -4.34 1.38 25.73
CA ALA A 255 -3.31 2.43 25.75
C ALA A 255 -3.90 3.83 26.03
N LEU A 256 -5.14 4.07 25.62
CA LEU A 256 -5.90 5.31 25.88
C LEU A 256 -6.59 5.31 27.25
N LYS A 257 -6.46 4.24 28.07
CA LYS A 257 -7.17 4.03 29.33
C LYS A 257 -8.71 3.91 29.19
N GLU A 258 -9.18 3.61 28.01
CA GLU A 258 -10.58 3.32 27.67
C GLU A 258 -10.83 1.82 27.94
N LEU A 259 -10.74 1.43 29.24
CA LEU A 259 -10.71 0.00 29.63
C LEU A 259 -12.05 -0.72 29.41
N LYS A 260 -13.18 0.02 29.49
CA LYS A 260 -14.51 -0.55 29.22
C LYS A 260 -14.70 -0.89 27.74
N GLU A 261 -14.23 -0.02 26.88
CA GLU A 261 -14.25 -0.21 25.43
C GLU A 261 -13.34 -1.36 25.02
N ALA A 262 -12.13 -1.44 25.61
CA ALA A 262 -11.21 -2.55 25.38
C ALA A 262 -11.86 -3.89 25.79
N GLU A 263 -12.49 -3.94 26.96
CA GLU A 263 -13.22 -5.13 27.44
C GLU A 263 -14.34 -5.52 26.48
N THR A 264 -15.13 -4.55 26.01
CA THR A 264 -16.24 -4.81 25.09
C THR A 264 -15.75 -5.48 23.82
N VAL A 265 -14.70 -4.94 23.19
CA VAL A 265 -14.09 -5.51 21.98
C VAL A 265 -13.56 -6.93 22.24
N LEU A 266 -12.87 -7.15 23.36
CA LEU A 266 -12.29 -8.47 23.69
C LEU A 266 -13.38 -9.50 24.03
N ARG A 267 -14.47 -9.11 24.67
CA ARG A 267 -15.61 -10.01 24.90
C ARG A 267 -16.24 -10.47 23.59
N GLU A 268 -16.44 -9.55 22.63
CA GLU A 268 -16.98 -9.91 21.32
C GLU A 268 -15.97 -10.81 20.55
N ALA A 269 -14.68 -10.51 20.61
CA ALA A 269 -13.66 -11.37 20.03
C ALA A 269 -13.64 -12.77 20.67
N SER A 270 -13.80 -12.87 21.99
CA SER A 270 -13.82 -14.17 22.71
C SER A 270 -15.07 -14.99 22.45
N LYS A 271 -16.18 -14.39 22.04
CA LYS A 271 -17.38 -15.13 21.57
C LYS A 271 -17.13 -15.76 20.20
N ARG A 272 -16.45 -15.04 19.30
CA ARG A 272 -16.12 -15.54 17.96
C ARG A 272 -15.01 -16.59 17.97
N ASP A 273 -13.99 -16.39 18.80
CA ASP A 273 -12.87 -17.31 18.99
C ASP A 273 -12.67 -17.63 20.48
N PRO A 274 -13.47 -18.58 21.04
CA PRO A 274 -13.42 -18.92 22.47
C PRO A 274 -12.11 -19.57 22.91
N GLY A 275 -11.32 -20.08 21.94
CA GLY A 275 -10.03 -20.74 22.17
C GLY A 275 -8.82 -19.81 22.07
N SER A 276 -8.99 -18.57 21.66
CA SER A 276 -7.88 -17.64 21.48
C SER A 276 -7.22 -17.27 22.80
N VAL A 277 -6.05 -17.84 23.06
CA VAL A 277 -5.26 -17.58 24.27
C VAL A 277 -4.94 -16.08 24.43
N ILE A 278 -4.61 -15.40 23.33
CA ILE A 278 -4.29 -13.98 23.34
C ILE A 278 -5.51 -13.13 23.75
N VAL A 279 -6.68 -13.42 23.16
CA VAL A 279 -7.92 -12.71 23.49
C VAL A 279 -8.29 -12.91 24.95
N LEU A 280 -8.25 -14.17 25.44
CA LEU A 280 -8.57 -14.49 26.83
C LEU A 280 -7.58 -13.83 27.79
N ASN A 281 -6.29 -13.85 27.49
CA ASN A 281 -5.26 -13.18 28.29
C ASN A 281 -5.50 -11.67 28.39
N ASN A 282 -5.71 -11.01 27.25
CA ASN A 282 -5.93 -9.56 27.19
C ASN A 282 -7.25 -9.16 27.86
N LEU A 283 -8.29 -9.98 27.71
CA LEU A 283 -9.58 -9.77 28.38
C LEU A 283 -9.42 -9.87 29.92
N ALA A 284 -8.78 -10.93 30.41
CA ALA A 284 -8.56 -11.10 31.84
C ALA A 284 -7.72 -9.96 32.43
N HIS A 285 -6.65 -9.56 31.72
CA HIS A 285 -5.82 -8.43 32.12
C HIS A 285 -6.62 -7.14 32.20
N THR A 286 -7.41 -6.84 31.16
CA THR A 286 -8.24 -5.62 31.08
C THR A 286 -9.29 -5.56 32.19
N ILE A 287 -9.95 -6.68 32.53
CA ILE A 287 -10.93 -6.77 33.62
C ILE A 287 -10.24 -6.56 34.96
N ALA A 288 -9.08 -7.16 35.18
CA ALA A 288 -8.32 -7.02 36.41
C ALA A 288 -7.83 -5.58 36.62
N GLU A 289 -7.45 -4.86 35.55
CA GLU A 289 -7.08 -3.44 35.61
C GLU A 289 -8.26 -2.53 35.96
N GLN A 290 -9.50 -2.96 35.70
CA GLN A 290 -10.72 -2.28 36.13
C GLN A 290 -11.11 -2.56 37.61
N GLY A 291 -10.24 -3.25 38.38
CA GLY A 291 -10.50 -3.57 39.79
C GLY A 291 -11.43 -4.76 39.99
N ARG A 292 -11.61 -5.63 39.00
CA ARG A 292 -12.45 -6.84 39.03
C ARG A 292 -11.63 -8.12 38.87
N PRO A 293 -10.56 -8.33 39.71
CA PRO A 293 -9.65 -9.46 39.52
C PRO A 293 -10.32 -10.82 39.74
N GLU A 294 -11.38 -10.88 40.60
CA GLU A 294 -12.12 -12.13 40.85
C GLU A 294 -12.89 -12.59 39.59
N GLU A 295 -13.41 -11.66 38.79
CA GLU A 295 -14.05 -11.96 37.51
C GLU A 295 -13.02 -12.36 36.43
N ALA A 296 -11.82 -11.77 36.47
CA ALA A 296 -10.74 -12.10 35.54
C ALA A 296 -10.16 -13.49 35.73
N LEU A 297 -10.18 -14.04 36.97
CA LEU A 297 -9.52 -15.30 37.31
C LEU A 297 -10.02 -16.50 36.48
N PRO A 298 -11.31 -16.80 36.33
CA PRO A 298 -11.75 -17.92 35.51
C PRO A 298 -11.41 -17.75 34.02
N ILE A 299 -11.26 -16.54 33.53
CA ILE A 299 -10.90 -16.28 32.14
C ILE A 299 -9.42 -16.61 31.91
N ILE A 300 -8.53 -16.18 32.81
CA ILE A 300 -7.09 -16.45 32.66
C ILE A 300 -6.78 -17.93 32.91
N GLU A 301 -7.52 -18.62 33.77
CA GLU A 301 -7.37 -20.07 33.96
C GLU A 301 -7.71 -20.84 32.68
N ARG A 302 -8.71 -20.41 31.92
CA ARG A 302 -9.01 -21.00 30.62
C ARG A 302 -7.85 -20.78 29.62
N ALA A 303 -7.25 -19.58 29.60
CA ALA A 303 -6.08 -19.32 28.78
C ALA A 303 -4.88 -20.18 29.20
N ALA A 304 -4.67 -20.35 30.50
CA ALA A 304 -3.60 -21.18 31.06
C ALA A 304 -3.74 -22.66 30.71
N ALA A 305 -4.97 -23.19 30.75
CA ALA A 305 -5.26 -24.59 30.42
C ALA A 305 -5.02 -24.91 28.93
N ALA A 306 -5.14 -23.92 28.03
CA ALA A 306 -4.89 -24.11 26.61
C ALA A 306 -3.39 -24.23 26.26
N GLY A 307 -2.49 -23.69 27.09
CA GLY A 307 -1.03 -23.76 26.86
C GLY A 307 -0.55 -23.01 25.64
N GLY A 308 0.57 -23.48 25.07
CA GLY A 308 1.09 -22.97 23.80
C GLY A 308 2.12 -21.84 23.94
N PRO A 309 2.46 -21.13 22.82
CA PRO A 309 3.59 -20.19 22.76
C PRO A 309 3.44 -18.94 23.64
N HIS A 310 2.24 -18.65 24.14
CA HIS A 310 1.94 -17.51 25.01
C HIS A 310 1.89 -17.85 26.49
N ALA A 311 2.30 -19.07 26.89
CA ALA A 311 2.19 -19.57 28.27
C ALA A 311 2.87 -18.64 29.29
N GLU A 312 4.03 -18.08 29.00
CA GLU A 312 4.74 -17.17 29.89
C GLU A 312 3.94 -15.88 30.15
N ALA A 313 3.41 -15.24 29.10
CA ALA A 313 2.58 -14.05 29.22
C ALA A 313 1.30 -14.33 30.03
N VAL A 314 0.67 -15.49 29.78
CA VAL A 314 -0.52 -15.92 30.52
C VAL A 314 -0.22 -16.14 32.01
N GLN A 315 0.90 -16.80 32.36
CA GLN A 315 1.29 -17.01 33.76
C GLN A 315 1.62 -15.68 34.46
N SER A 316 2.25 -14.74 33.76
CA SER A 316 2.50 -13.37 34.27
C SER A 316 1.19 -12.65 34.60
N THR A 317 0.24 -12.67 33.67
CA THR A 317 -1.11 -12.06 33.89
C THR A 317 -1.84 -12.75 35.03
N ARG A 318 -1.82 -14.08 35.09
CA ARG A 318 -2.41 -14.89 36.17
C ARG A 318 -1.84 -14.51 37.55
N LYS A 319 -0.53 -14.41 37.66
CA LYS A 319 0.15 -14.00 38.91
C LYS A 319 -0.34 -12.61 39.35
N THR A 320 -0.37 -11.64 38.44
CA THR A 320 -0.85 -10.27 38.70
C THR A 320 -2.31 -10.28 39.21
N ILE A 321 -3.18 -11.09 38.62
CA ILE A 321 -4.58 -11.23 39.04
C ILE A 321 -4.66 -11.78 40.49
N LEU A 322 -3.91 -12.84 40.78
CA LEU A 322 -3.89 -13.45 42.14
C LEU A 322 -3.37 -12.44 43.19
N GLU A 323 -2.31 -11.69 42.88
CA GLU A 323 -1.79 -10.63 43.76
C GLU A 323 -2.83 -9.53 44.04
N LYS A 324 -3.59 -9.11 43.00
CA LYS A 324 -4.68 -8.12 43.19
C LYS A 324 -5.80 -8.66 44.05
N ILE A 325 -6.17 -9.94 43.92
CA ILE A 325 -7.17 -10.59 44.80
C ILE A 325 -6.68 -10.62 46.24
N ALA A 326 -5.41 -11.01 46.49
CA ALA A 326 -4.85 -11.07 47.82
C ALA A 326 -4.82 -9.69 48.52
N LYS A 327 -4.42 -8.62 47.76
CA LYS A 327 -4.42 -7.23 48.28
C LYS A 327 -5.80 -6.69 48.61
N LYS A 328 -6.86 -7.15 47.98
CA LYS A 328 -8.22 -6.70 48.19
C LYS A 328 -8.88 -7.34 49.44
N LYS A 329 -8.32 -8.48 49.89
CA LYS A 329 -8.76 -9.23 51.05
C LYS A 329 -8.12 -8.75 52.38
N ASN A 330 -7.01 -8.03 52.28
CA ASN A 330 -6.28 -7.39 53.38
C ASN A 330 -6.67 -5.90 53.46
#